data_b5a9b0ed313414c8376f3924c99fef0e
#
_entry.id   b5a9b0ed313414c8376f3924c99fef0e
#
_cell.length_a   1.000
_cell.length_b   1.000
_cell.length_c   1.000
_cell.angle_alpha   90.00
_cell.angle_beta   90.00
_cell.angle_gamma   90.00
#
_symmetry.space_group_name_H-M   'P 1'
#
loop_
_entity.id
_entity.type
_entity.pdbx_description
1 polymer ?
#
loop_
_entity_poly.entity_id
_entity_poly.type
_entity_poly.pdbx_seq_one_letter_code
_entity_poly.pdbx_strand_id
1 'polypeptide(L)'
;METIKLSTGIKRIAITNEEDVTVAVLTIDTNDTHLLNRFLELYDGAQKINEECKSAYKSLGLDEKDGITTDDAKNILSVNEKAVNDLIGEIEKMFGKGLIHDIFKENYDLNPKFVPDISLLQSFFEQIMPLLEGLVQKKAKYTPYSR
;
A
#
# COMPACT_ATOMS: atom_id res chain seq x y z
N MET A 1 25.48 10.33 -35.86
CA MET A 1 25.47 9.22 -34.92
C MET A 1 24.18 8.43 -35.08
N GLU A 2 24.31 7.14 -35.22
CA GLU A 2 23.14 6.27 -35.24
C GLU A 2 22.59 6.12 -33.82
N THR A 3 21.27 5.95 -33.69
CA THR A 3 20.61 5.80 -32.41
C THR A 3 19.66 4.62 -32.42
N ILE A 4 19.50 4.01 -31.27
CA ILE A 4 18.52 2.96 -31.04
C ILE A 4 17.54 3.47 -29.97
N LYS A 5 16.25 3.34 -30.21
CA LYS A 5 15.23 3.74 -29.24
C LYS A 5 14.63 2.49 -28.62
N LEU A 6 14.67 2.41 -27.29
CA LEU A 6 14.04 1.33 -26.54
C LEU A 6 12.96 1.92 -25.62
N SER A 7 11.84 1.20 -25.52
CA SER A 7 10.83 1.54 -24.53
C SER A 7 11.26 0.99 -23.17
N THR A 8 11.40 1.88 -22.19
CA THR A 8 11.80 1.47 -20.84
C THR A 8 10.64 0.91 -20.03
N GLY A 9 9.40 1.13 -20.47
CA GLY A 9 8.22 0.61 -19.78
C GLY A 9 7.91 1.28 -18.44
N ILE A 10 8.51 2.42 -18.18
CA ILE A 10 8.28 3.14 -16.91
C ILE A 10 6.91 3.81 -16.95
N LYS A 11 6.04 3.47 -15.98
CA LYS A 11 4.75 4.09 -15.77
C LYS A 11 4.79 4.94 -14.52
N ARG A 12 4.25 6.15 -14.64
CA ARG A 12 4.14 7.08 -13.52
C ARG A 12 2.67 7.37 -13.26
N ILE A 13 2.26 7.19 -12.01
CA ILE A 13 0.88 7.40 -11.58
C ILE A 13 0.91 8.48 -10.50
N ALA A 14 0.23 9.59 -10.73
CA ALA A 14 0.15 10.67 -9.76
C ALA A 14 -0.83 10.30 -8.65
N ILE A 15 -0.41 10.55 -7.40
CA ILE A 15 -1.29 10.48 -6.24
C ILE A 15 -1.63 11.91 -5.87
N THR A 16 -2.92 12.22 -5.80
CA THR A 16 -3.39 13.57 -5.49
C THR A 16 -4.16 13.58 -4.18
N ASN A 17 -4.22 14.73 -3.54
CA ASN A 17 -5.06 14.96 -2.38
C ASN A 17 -6.45 15.45 -2.81
N GLU A 18 -7.30 15.82 -1.84
CA GLU A 18 -8.66 16.29 -2.07
C GLU A 18 -8.73 17.63 -2.82
N GLU A 19 -7.62 18.34 -2.91
CA GLU A 19 -7.53 19.63 -3.66
C GLU A 19 -6.94 19.42 -5.05
N ASP A 20 -6.83 18.17 -5.51
CA ASP A 20 -6.24 17.77 -6.79
C ASP A 20 -4.76 18.16 -6.95
N VAL A 21 -4.07 18.35 -5.81
CA VAL A 21 -2.63 18.60 -5.81
C VAL A 21 -1.88 17.29 -5.78
N THR A 22 -0.90 17.12 -6.66
CA THR A 22 -0.06 15.93 -6.68
C THR A 22 0.85 15.92 -5.44
N VAL A 23 0.69 14.93 -4.57
CA VAL A 23 1.47 14.79 -3.34
C VAL A 23 2.58 13.77 -3.48
N ALA A 24 2.44 12.81 -4.39
CA ALA A 24 3.47 11.80 -4.67
C ALA A 24 3.28 11.23 -6.07
N VAL A 25 4.29 10.54 -6.57
CA VAL A 25 4.21 9.86 -7.86
C VAL A 25 4.69 8.42 -7.65
N LEU A 26 3.84 7.47 -8.03
CA LEU A 26 4.23 6.07 -8.10
C LEU A 26 4.98 5.83 -9.39
N THR A 27 6.11 5.15 -9.32
CA THR A 27 6.87 4.76 -10.50
C THR A 27 6.90 3.24 -10.56
N ILE A 28 6.41 2.69 -11.67
CA ILE A 28 6.31 1.24 -11.88
C ILE A 28 7.10 0.87 -13.13
N ASP A 29 8.02 -0.05 -12.97
CA ASP A 29 8.80 -0.58 -14.09
C ASP A 29 8.08 -1.78 -14.69
N THR A 30 7.35 -1.58 -15.79
CA THR A 30 6.62 -2.65 -16.46
C THR A 30 7.53 -3.60 -17.23
N ASN A 31 8.82 -3.27 -17.40
CA ASN A 31 9.81 -4.14 -18.01
C ASN A 31 10.57 -5.00 -16.98
N ASP A 32 10.31 -4.80 -15.69
CA ASP A 32 10.88 -5.65 -14.66
C ASP A 32 10.25 -7.04 -14.75
N THR A 33 11.09 -8.06 -14.96
CA THR A 33 10.61 -9.44 -15.05
C THR A 33 10.00 -9.95 -13.73
N HIS A 34 10.29 -9.28 -12.63
CA HIS A 34 9.77 -9.64 -11.30
C HIS A 34 8.53 -8.83 -10.90
N LEU A 35 7.93 -8.08 -11.81
CA LEU A 35 6.76 -7.25 -11.49
C LEU A 35 5.61 -8.09 -10.90
N LEU A 36 5.33 -9.25 -11.51
CA LEU A 36 4.30 -10.16 -11.00
C LEU A 36 4.61 -10.64 -9.57
N ASN A 37 5.86 -11.00 -9.31
CA ASN A 37 6.27 -11.45 -7.98
C ASN A 37 6.08 -10.35 -6.93
N ARG A 38 6.45 -9.12 -7.26
CA ARG A 38 6.27 -7.98 -6.34
C ARG A 38 4.79 -7.69 -6.08
N PHE A 39 3.97 -7.80 -7.12
CA PHE A 39 2.52 -7.66 -6.98
C PHE A 39 1.97 -8.73 -6.03
N LEU A 40 2.35 -10.00 -6.23
CA LEU A 40 1.89 -11.10 -5.38
C LEU A 40 2.37 -10.95 -3.93
N GLU A 41 3.60 -10.51 -3.73
CA GLU A 41 4.13 -10.25 -2.39
C GLU A 41 3.32 -9.16 -1.67
N LEU A 42 2.98 -8.09 -2.38
CA LEU A 42 2.16 -7.02 -1.82
C LEU A 42 0.76 -7.54 -1.45
N TYR A 43 0.14 -8.26 -2.36
CA TYR A 43 -1.20 -8.81 -2.15
C TYR A 43 -1.22 -9.78 -0.96
N ASP A 44 -0.31 -10.74 -0.92
CA ASP A 44 -0.23 -11.73 0.15
C ASP A 44 0.12 -11.08 1.49
N GLY A 45 1.05 -10.13 1.49
CA GLY A 45 1.42 -9.39 2.69
C GLY A 45 0.26 -8.59 3.26
N ALA A 46 -0.50 -7.93 2.40
CA ALA A 46 -1.68 -7.17 2.83
C ALA A 46 -2.76 -8.07 3.41
N GLN A 47 -3.00 -9.24 2.79
CA GLN A 47 -3.97 -10.20 3.32
C GLN A 47 -3.55 -10.75 4.67
N LYS A 48 -2.28 -11.10 4.83
CA LYS A 48 -1.75 -11.59 6.10
C LYS A 48 -1.92 -10.57 7.21
N ILE A 49 -1.62 -9.30 6.94
CA ILE A 49 -1.78 -8.21 7.91
C ILE A 49 -3.26 -8.09 8.31
N ASN A 50 -4.16 -8.15 7.34
CA ASN A 50 -5.60 -8.07 7.61
C ASN A 50 -6.08 -9.21 8.51
N GLU A 51 -5.61 -10.43 8.26
CA GLU A 51 -5.96 -11.60 9.08
C GLU A 51 -5.40 -11.48 10.50
N GLU A 52 -4.14 -11.05 10.62
CA GLU A 52 -3.52 -10.84 11.93
C GLU A 52 -4.24 -9.76 12.73
N CYS A 53 -4.66 -8.69 12.06
CA CYS A 53 -5.41 -7.61 12.69
C CYS A 53 -6.77 -8.10 13.19
N LYS A 54 -7.49 -8.87 12.37
CA LYS A 54 -8.78 -9.46 12.77
C LYS A 54 -8.63 -10.39 13.97
N SER A 55 -7.59 -11.23 13.96
CA SER A 55 -7.31 -12.15 15.07
C SER A 55 -6.99 -11.40 16.34
N ALA A 56 -6.21 -10.33 16.24
CA ALA A 56 -5.86 -9.51 17.39
C ALA A 56 -7.09 -8.82 17.99
N TYR A 57 -7.99 -8.28 17.16
CA TYR A 57 -9.24 -7.69 17.64
C TYR A 57 -10.12 -8.74 18.33
N LYS A 58 -10.23 -9.91 17.76
CA LYS A 58 -11.01 -11.01 18.34
C LYS A 58 -10.47 -11.38 19.72
N SER A 59 -9.15 -11.40 19.87
CA SER A 59 -8.50 -11.71 21.15
C SER A 59 -8.79 -10.69 22.24
N LEU A 60 -9.17 -9.47 21.89
CA LEU A 60 -9.52 -8.44 22.88
C LEU A 60 -10.88 -8.68 23.53
N GLY A 61 -11.74 -9.52 22.92
CA GLY A 61 -13.04 -9.88 23.50
C GLY A 61 -13.99 -8.70 23.67
N LEU A 62 -13.90 -7.68 22.82
CA LEU A 62 -14.68 -6.45 22.95
C LEU A 62 -16.19 -6.66 22.78
N ASP A 63 -16.59 -7.64 21.96
CA ASP A 63 -17.99 -7.95 21.70
C ASP A 63 -18.71 -8.53 22.93
N GLU A 64 -17.96 -9.04 23.88
CA GLU A 64 -18.48 -9.65 25.10
C GLU A 64 -18.51 -8.68 26.29
N LYS A 65 -18.14 -7.41 26.07
CA LYS A 65 -18.04 -6.39 27.11
C LYS A 65 -19.17 -5.38 27.02
N ASP A 66 -19.64 -4.94 28.19
CA ASP A 66 -20.70 -3.92 28.30
C ASP A 66 -20.19 -2.49 28.10
N GLY A 67 -18.94 -2.32 27.74
CA GLY A 67 -18.36 -1.02 27.50
C GLY A 67 -16.86 -1.14 27.25
N ILE A 68 -16.24 -0.04 26.80
CA ILE A 68 -14.82 0.02 26.49
C ILE A 68 -14.09 0.77 27.59
N THR A 69 -13.12 0.11 28.20
CA THR A 69 -12.26 0.72 29.22
C THR A 69 -11.12 1.51 28.56
N THR A 70 -10.40 2.30 29.35
CA THR A 70 -9.19 2.99 28.89
C THR A 70 -8.14 2.00 28.39
N ASP A 71 -7.98 0.87 29.05
CA ASP A 71 -7.04 -0.18 28.61
C ASP A 71 -7.48 -0.80 27.30
N ASP A 72 -8.79 -1.02 27.10
CA ASP A 72 -9.32 -1.50 25.84
C ASP A 72 -9.01 -0.52 24.70
N ALA A 73 -9.17 0.78 24.94
CA ALA A 73 -8.84 1.81 23.96
C ALA A 73 -7.35 1.78 23.60
N LYS A 74 -6.47 1.63 24.57
CA LYS A 74 -5.03 1.49 24.33
C LYS A 74 -4.70 0.25 23.51
N ASN A 75 -5.36 -0.86 23.81
CA ASN A 75 -5.16 -2.11 23.05
C ASN A 75 -5.63 -1.98 21.61
N ILE A 76 -6.77 -1.33 21.38
CA ILE A 76 -7.28 -1.05 20.03
C ILE A 76 -6.27 -0.21 19.25
N LEU A 77 -5.75 0.86 19.86
CA LEU A 77 -4.74 1.71 19.22
C LEU A 77 -3.48 0.91 18.87
N SER A 78 -3.00 0.05 19.78
CA SER A 78 -1.83 -0.78 19.51
C SER A 78 -2.04 -1.72 18.32
N VAL A 79 -3.19 -2.37 18.24
CA VAL A 79 -3.53 -3.25 17.13
C VAL A 79 -3.55 -2.46 15.81
N ASN A 80 -4.18 -1.29 15.82
CA ASN A 80 -4.25 -0.44 14.63
C ASN A 80 -2.88 0.05 14.20
N GLU A 81 -2.06 0.54 15.11
CA GLU A 81 -0.71 1.02 14.79
C GLU A 81 0.15 -0.09 14.19
N LYS A 82 0.09 -1.29 14.76
CA LYS A 82 0.85 -2.42 14.23
C LYS A 82 0.40 -2.74 12.80
N ALA A 83 -0.89 -2.84 12.56
CA ALA A 83 -1.43 -3.13 11.23
C ALA A 83 -1.03 -2.06 10.22
N VAL A 84 -1.14 -0.78 10.59
CA VAL A 84 -0.76 0.33 9.71
C VAL A 84 0.73 0.30 9.40
N ASN A 85 1.58 0.12 10.41
CA ASN A 85 3.03 0.09 10.19
C ASN A 85 3.46 -1.10 9.34
N ASP A 86 2.86 -2.27 9.55
CA ASP A 86 3.15 -3.46 8.75
C ASP A 86 2.71 -3.23 7.29
N LEU A 87 1.55 -2.63 7.09
CA LEU A 87 1.01 -2.34 5.76
C LEU A 87 1.85 -1.30 5.01
N ILE A 88 2.30 -0.25 5.70
CA ILE A 88 3.24 0.73 5.15
C ILE A 88 4.51 0.02 4.68
N GLY A 89 5.03 -0.90 5.48
CA GLY A 89 6.20 -1.69 5.12
C GLY A 89 6.01 -2.46 3.82
N GLU A 90 4.87 -3.12 3.65
CA GLU A 90 4.57 -3.87 2.43
C GLU A 90 4.42 -2.96 1.21
N ILE A 91 3.74 -1.83 1.37
CA ILE A 91 3.59 -0.84 0.29
C ILE A 91 4.96 -0.32 -0.15
N GLU A 92 5.81 0.03 0.81
CA GLU A 92 7.12 0.63 0.51
C GLU A 92 8.12 -0.38 -0.03
N LYS A 93 7.96 -1.67 0.23
CA LYS A 93 8.76 -2.70 -0.44
C LYS A 93 8.55 -2.68 -1.95
N MET A 94 7.33 -2.44 -2.40
CA MET A 94 7.01 -2.42 -3.83
C MET A 94 7.33 -1.08 -4.49
N PHE A 95 6.95 0.02 -3.84
CA PHE A 95 6.95 1.35 -4.48
C PHE A 95 8.09 2.25 -4.03
N GLY A 96 8.86 1.86 -3.03
CA GLY A 96 9.97 2.65 -2.55
C GLY A 96 9.76 3.23 -1.16
N LYS A 97 10.85 3.30 -0.42
CA LYS A 97 10.87 3.84 0.93
C LYS A 97 10.54 5.33 0.92
N GLY A 98 9.70 5.74 1.86
CA GLY A 98 9.33 7.14 2.01
C GLY A 98 8.07 7.55 1.26
N LEU A 99 7.46 6.65 0.47
CA LEU A 99 6.25 6.98 -0.28
C LEU A 99 5.12 7.47 0.63
N ILE A 100 4.85 6.77 1.71
CA ILE A 100 3.76 7.12 2.62
C ILE A 100 4.03 8.47 3.28
N HIS A 101 5.25 8.74 3.66
CA HIS A 101 5.63 10.04 4.19
C HIS A 101 5.38 11.17 3.17
N ASP A 102 5.68 10.94 1.92
CA ASP A 102 5.45 11.92 0.85
C ASP A 102 3.96 12.20 0.66
N ILE A 103 3.14 11.13 0.66
CA ILE A 103 1.68 11.27 0.52
C ILE A 103 1.11 12.11 1.66
N PHE A 104 1.54 11.85 2.88
CA PHE A 104 1.01 12.48 4.10
C PHE A 104 1.94 13.53 4.69
N LYS A 105 2.73 14.20 3.85
CA LYS A 105 3.74 15.16 4.29
C LYS A 105 3.14 16.24 5.19
N GLU A 106 2.01 16.82 4.82
CA GLU A 106 1.36 17.86 5.63
C GLU A 106 0.92 17.32 7.00
N ASN A 107 0.42 16.09 7.03
CA ASN A 107 0.03 15.45 8.27
C ASN A 107 1.23 15.24 9.21
N TYR A 108 2.36 14.79 8.66
CA TYR A 108 3.59 14.61 9.44
C TYR A 108 4.20 15.95 9.88
N ASP A 109 4.05 16.99 9.06
CA ASP A 109 4.51 18.34 9.42
C ASP A 109 3.71 18.90 10.60
N LEU A 110 2.40 18.61 10.65
CA LEU A 110 1.55 19.02 11.77
C LEU A 110 1.82 18.18 13.03
N ASN A 111 2.10 16.92 12.87
CA ASN A 111 2.38 16.00 13.96
C ASN A 111 3.41 14.95 13.54
N PRO A 112 4.68 15.07 13.99
CA PRO A 112 5.72 14.10 13.61
C PRO A 112 5.42 12.65 14.02
N LYS A 113 4.51 12.44 14.96
CA LYS A 113 4.08 11.12 15.42
C LYS A 113 2.82 10.63 14.71
N PHE A 114 2.43 11.30 13.62
CA PHE A 114 1.25 10.93 12.85
C PHE A 114 1.31 9.48 12.41
N VAL A 115 0.20 8.77 12.61
CA VAL A 115 -0.02 7.41 12.10
C VAL A 115 -1.27 7.49 11.24
N PRO A 116 -1.19 7.18 9.94
CA PRO A 116 -2.38 7.24 9.07
C PRO A 116 -3.48 6.32 9.60
N ASP A 117 -4.73 6.76 9.45
CA ASP A 117 -5.87 5.88 9.70
C ASP A 117 -5.81 4.72 8.69
N ILE A 118 -6.10 3.51 9.15
CA ILE A 118 -6.04 2.34 8.28
C ILE A 118 -6.96 2.47 7.06
N SER A 119 -8.07 3.20 7.18
CA SER A 119 -9.00 3.44 6.08
C SER A 119 -8.35 4.19 4.91
N LEU A 120 -7.37 5.06 5.20
CA LEU A 120 -6.62 5.77 4.16
C LEU A 120 -5.76 4.81 3.35
N LEU A 121 -5.12 3.86 4.01
CA LEU A 121 -4.31 2.84 3.34
C LEU A 121 -5.20 1.85 2.58
N GLN A 122 -6.37 1.51 3.12
CA GLN A 122 -7.34 0.67 2.43
C GLN A 122 -7.82 1.37 1.15
N SER A 123 -8.12 2.66 1.22
CA SER A 123 -8.50 3.45 0.05
C SER A 123 -7.38 3.46 -1.00
N PHE A 124 -6.14 3.60 -0.57
CA PHE A 124 -4.98 3.50 -1.47
C PHE A 124 -4.97 2.15 -2.19
N PHE A 125 -5.14 1.05 -1.45
CA PHE A 125 -5.17 -0.29 -2.03
C PHE A 125 -6.32 -0.47 -3.02
N GLU A 126 -7.52 -0.03 -2.66
CA GLU A 126 -8.69 -0.13 -3.53
C GLU A 126 -8.49 0.56 -4.87
N GLN A 127 -7.71 1.64 -4.89
CA GLN A 127 -7.44 2.38 -6.10
C GLN A 127 -6.26 1.84 -6.89
N ILE A 128 -5.20 1.38 -6.21
CA ILE A 128 -3.97 0.95 -6.87
C ILE A 128 -4.05 -0.50 -7.38
N MET A 129 -4.74 -1.39 -6.67
CA MET A 129 -4.76 -2.80 -7.04
C MET A 129 -5.33 -3.08 -8.44
N PRO A 130 -6.44 -2.46 -8.85
CA PRO A 130 -6.93 -2.66 -10.22
C PRO A 130 -5.93 -2.18 -11.29
N LEU A 131 -5.20 -1.09 -11.01
CA LEU A 131 -4.18 -0.59 -11.93
C LEU A 131 -3.02 -1.58 -12.06
N LEU A 132 -2.56 -2.14 -10.94
CA LEU A 132 -1.49 -3.13 -10.92
C LEU A 132 -1.92 -4.42 -11.61
N GLU A 133 -3.13 -4.91 -11.33
CA GLU A 133 -3.67 -6.09 -12.01
C GLU A 133 -3.70 -5.90 -13.51
N GLY A 134 -4.16 -4.75 -13.98
CA GLY A 134 -4.19 -4.43 -15.41
C GLY A 134 -2.80 -4.47 -16.04
N LEU A 135 -1.80 -3.91 -15.37
CA LEU A 135 -0.42 -3.91 -15.86
C LEU A 135 0.17 -5.31 -15.87
N VAL A 136 -0.07 -6.11 -14.84
CA VAL A 136 0.42 -7.48 -14.73
C VAL A 136 -0.22 -8.37 -15.80
N GLN A 137 -1.54 -8.29 -15.99
CA GLN A 137 -2.26 -9.06 -17.00
C GLN A 137 -1.78 -8.71 -18.40
N LYS A 138 -1.61 -7.42 -18.68
CA LYS A 138 -1.11 -6.95 -19.96
C LYS A 138 0.30 -7.48 -20.23
N LYS A 139 1.16 -7.48 -19.23
CA LYS A 139 2.52 -8.00 -19.34
C LYS A 139 2.53 -9.49 -19.64
N ALA A 140 1.73 -10.27 -18.89
CA ALA A 140 1.62 -11.71 -19.09
C ALA A 140 1.12 -12.04 -20.51
N LYS A 141 0.13 -11.29 -21.00
CA LYS A 141 -0.46 -11.48 -22.33
C LYS A 141 0.55 -11.29 -23.46
N TYR A 142 1.49 -10.36 -23.29
CA TYR A 142 2.47 -10.02 -24.32
C TYR A 142 3.84 -10.64 -24.13
N THR A 143 3.98 -11.61 -23.21
CA THR A 143 5.21 -12.35 -23.04
C THR A 143 5.49 -13.20 -24.28
N PRO A 144 6.72 -13.19 -24.85
CA PRO A 144 7.04 -13.95 -26.06
C PRO A 144 6.79 -15.45 -25.96
N TYR A 145 6.83 -16.02 -24.78
CA TYR A 145 6.64 -17.45 -24.55
C TYR A 145 5.20 -17.85 -24.28
N SER A 146 4.27 -16.94 -24.36
CA SER A 146 2.83 -17.20 -24.15
C SER A 146 2.09 -17.57 -25.42
N ARG A 147 2.80 -18.10 -26.39
CA ARG A 147 2.23 -18.58 -27.66
C ARG A 147 1.49 -19.90 -27.48
#